data_963a3a1df3cb743c020767b8418f1396
#
_entry.id   963a3a1df3cb743c020767b8418f1396
#
_cell.length_a   1.000
_cell.length_b   1.000
_cell.length_c   1.000
_cell.angle_alpha   90.00
_cell.angle_beta   90.00
_cell.angle_gamma   90.00
#
_symmetry.space_group_name_H-M   'P 1'
#
loop_
_entity.id
_entity.type
_entity.pdbx_description
1 polymer ?
#
loop_
_entity_poly.entity_id
_entity_poly.type
_entity_poly.pdbx_seq_one_letter_code
_entity_poly.pdbx_strand_id
1 'polypeptide(L)'
;MLQSKNNWKRNLFIIGALIPPLLVSLGMVIYPIIQTVIQSFQDPETKAWTFANYVYLFTEKVPKAAIWYTFENAVLTVFLSVSISYLLALYMRFSDSKISKLIGNMYLLPRFIPSLVAVYAMCTIVKDSGLIYRLSLLLPETSKLHGFKPGMLYNMKGIQFMNLWFNIPFATMIIVAALSGISESIIESARDIGAGKLRVFFQFILPLSYKDVLIAVTFVFMSNISSFTTPYIIGPNHPQFLGVYLRKLFSNMEYELAAAVSVVIFLFSSASAFVYLYTNMKESAWESRG
;
A
#
# COMPACT_ATOMS: atom_id res chain seq x y z
N MET A 1 -52.06 7.96 -7.57
CA MET A 1 -52.06 6.90 -6.54
C MET A 1 -51.39 5.57 -6.94
N LEU A 2 -51.24 5.22 -8.23
CA LEU A 2 -50.62 3.95 -8.68
C LEU A 2 -49.10 3.92 -8.64
N GLN A 3 -48.41 5.06 -8.72
CA GLN A 3 -46.92 5.12 -8.63
C GLN A 3 -46.39 4.84 -7.23
N SER A 4 -47.13 5.13 -6.16
CA SER A 4 -46.71 4.90 -4.77
C SER A 4 -46.65 3.39 -4.41
N LYS A 5 -47.59 2.57 -4.90
CA LYS A 5 -47.65 1.13 -4.63
C LYS A 5 -46.50 0.34 -5.31
N ASN A 6 -46.01 0.82 -6.44
CA ASN A 6 -44.93 0.16 -7.17
C ASN A 6 -43.55 0.46 -6.52
N ASN A 7 -43.38 1.64 -5.94
CA ASN A 7 -42.17 2.01 -5.20
C ASN A 7 -41.98 1.18 -3.91
N TRP A 8 -43.05 0.82 -3.21
CA TRP A 8 -42.96 0.04 -1.99
C TRP A 8 -42.50 -1.41 -2.25
N LYS A 9 -43.06 -2.08 -3.27
CA LYS A 9 -42.64 -3.43 -3.69
C LYS A 9 -41.18 -3.43 -4.16
N ARG A 10 -40.76 -2.42 -4.91
CA ARG A 10 -39.38 -2.22 -5.37
C ARG A 10 -38.45 -2.01 -4.16
N ASN A 11 -38.82 -1.18 -3.20
CA ASN A 11 -38.03 -0.93 -2.01
C ASN A 11 -37.92 -2.17 -1.13
N LEU A 12 -38.98 -2.96 -0.99
CA LEU A 12 -38.99 -4.22 -0.25
C LEU A 12 -38.09 -5.27 -0.91
N PHE A 13 -38.09 -5.34 -2.23
CA PHE A 13 -37.18 -6.20 -2.99
C PHE A 13 -35.72 -5.75 -2.83
N ILE A 14 -35.44 -4.45 -2.92
CA ILE A 14 -34.09 -3.89 -2.72
C ILE A 14 -33.60 -4.19 -1.29
N ILE A 15 -34.41 -3.95 -0.28
CA ILE A 15 -34.08 -4.24 1.12
C ILE A 15 -33.83 -5.74 1.29
N GLY A 16 -34.72 -6.59 0.78
CA GLY A 16 -34.57 -8.05 0.83
C GLY A 16 -33.30 -8.56 0.15
N ALA A 17 -32.91 -7.95 -0.97
CA ALA A 17 -31.68 -8.28 -1.66
C ALA A 17 -30.40 -7.77 -0.94
N LEU A 18 -30.51 -6.68 -0.16
CA LEU A 18 -29.38 -6.13 0.60
C LEU A 18 -29.16 -6.82 1.95
N ILE A 19 -30.21 -7.40 2.55
CA ILE A 19 -30.11 -8.06 3.87
C ILE A 19 -29.06 -9.18 3.90
N PRO A 20 -29.02 -10.16 2.97
CA PRO A 20 -28.03 -11.23 3.03
C PRO A 20 -26.58 -10.73 3.01
N PRO A 21 -26.15 -9.87 2.05
CA PRO A 21 -24.77 -9.38 2.06
C PRO A 21 -24.44 -8.51 3.27
N LEU A 22 -25.42 -7.73 3.81
CA LEU A 22 -25.23 -6.97 5.03
C LEU A 22 -25.05 -7.88 6.26
N LEU A 23 -25.86 -8.93 6.41
CA LEU A 23 -25.72 -9.88 7.51
C LEU A 23 -24.36 -10.61 7.45
N VAL A 24 -23.92 -11.03 6.25
CA VAL A 24 -22.62 -11.63 6.07
C VAL A 24 -21.51 -10.65 6.44
N SER A 25 -21.60 -9.40 5.99
CA SER A 25 -20.59 -8.37 6.31
C SER A 25 -20.55 -8.07 7.80
N LEU A 26 -21.71 -7.94 8.46
CA LEU A 26 -21.77 -7.69 9.90
C LEU A 26 -21.25 -8.89 10.70
N GLY A 27 -21.64 -10.11 10.35
CA GLY A 27 -21.25 -11.32 11.09
C GLY A 27 -19.81 -11.75 10.85
N MET A 28 -19.33 -11.68 9.61
CA MET A 28 -17.99 -12.19 9.25
C MET A 28 -16.89 -11.14 9.23
N VAL A 29 -17.22 -9.85 9.18
CA VAL A 29 -16.24 -8.77 9.16
C VAL A 29 -16.32 -7.93 10.41
N ILE A 30 -17.46 -7.31 10.69
CA ILE A 30 -17.58 -6.35 11.80
C ILE A 30 -17.47 -7.05 13.16
N TYR A 31 -18.16 -8.18 13.34
CA TYR A 31 -18.12 -8.91 14.60
C TYR A 31 -16.71 -9.37 15.01
N PRO A 32 -15.89 -10.01 14.14
CA PRO A 32 -14.50 -10.34 14.51
C PRO A 32 -13.63 -9.11 14.79
N ILE A 33 -13.84 -7.98 14.09
CA ILE A 33 -13.11 -6.74 14.39
C ILE A 33 -13.42 -6.26 15.81
N ILE A 34 -14.72 -6.22 16.17
CA ILE A 34 -15.13 -5.83 17.53
C ILE A 34 -14.53 -6.78 18.56
N GLN A 35 -14.58 -8.09 18.32
CA GLN A 35 -13.99 -9.09 19.21
C GLN A 35 -12.47 -8.87 19.37
N THR A 36 -11.76 -8.60 18.29
CA THR A 36 -10.32 -8.29 18.33
C THR A 36 -10.04 -7.03 19.15
N VAL A 37 -10.86 -5.99 19.00
CA VAL A 37 -10.73 -4.77 19.80
C VAL A 37 -10.98 -5.07 21.29
N ILE A 38 -12.05 -5.80 21.62
CA ILE A 38 -12.34 -6.19 23.02
C ILE A 38 -11.18 -7.01 23.59
N GLN A 39 -10.70 -8.03 22.87
CA GLN A 39 -9.63 -8.91 23.29
C GLN A 39 -8.30 -8.17 23.50
N SER A 40 -8.03 -7.14 22.73
CA SER A 40 -6.81 -6.32 22.86
C SER A 40 -6.70 -5.59 24.19
N PHE A 41 -7.83 -5.36 24.87
CA PHE A 41 -7.88 -4.77 26.22
C PHE A 41 -8.06 -5.79 27.33
N GLN A 42 -7.90 -7.08 27.07
CA GLN A 42 -8.03 -8.12 28.07
C GLN A 42 -6.66 -8.60 28.58
N ASP A 43 -6.60 -8.86 29.87
CA ASP A 43 -5.47 -9.54 30.49
C ASP A 43 -5.46 -11.03 30.07
N PRO A 44 -4.30 -11.62 29.72
CA PRO A 44 -4.24 -13.01 29.24
C PRO A 44 -4.80 -14.04 30.22
N GLU A 45 -4.58 -13.85 31.54
CA GLU A 45 -4.94 -14.82 32.57
C GLU A 45 -6.35 -14.56 33.12
N THR A 46 -6.59 -13.33 33.55
CA THR A 46 -7.81 -12.96 34.28
C THR A 46 -8.96 -12.53 33.40
N LYS A 47 -8.69 -12.22 32.10
CA LYS A 47 -9.63 -11.59 31.15
C LYS A 47 -10.21 -10.25 31.63
N ALA A 48 -9.64 -9.66 32.65
CA ALA A 48 -9.99 -8.34 33.15
C ALA A 48 -9.56 -7.25 32.13
N TRP A 49 -10.27 -6.13 32.16
CA TRP A 49 -9.93 -5.00 31.30
C TRP A 49 -8.61 -4.36 31.74
N THR A 50 -7.67 -4.23 30.79
CA THR A 50 -6.35 -3.66 31.03
C THR A 50 -5.80 -2.94 29.80
N PHE A 51 -4.92 -1.96 30.01
CA PHE A 51 -4.08 -1.35 28.98
C PHE A 51 -2.68 -1.96 28.91
N ALA A 52 -2.38 -2.99 29.69
CA ALA A 52 -1.04 -3.57 29.80
C ALA A 52 -0.48 -4.02 28.45
N ASN A 53 -1.30 -4.59 27.56
CA ASN A 53 -0.88 -5.00 26.22
C ASN A 53 -0.32 -3.83 25.41
N TYR A 54 -0.98 -2.67 25.47
CA TYR A 54 -0.52 -1.48 24.75
C TYR A 54 0.71 -0.86 25.41
N VAL A 55 0.75 -0.80 26.74
CA VAL A 55 1.96 -0.37 27.47
C VAL A 55 3.14 -1.23 27.05
N TYR A 56 2.98 -2.55 27.06
CA TYR A 56 4.01 -3.50 26.60
C TYR A 56 4.45 -3.20 25.15
N LEU A 57 3.54 -3.01 24.22
CA LEU A 57 3.85 -2.74 22.81
C LEU A 57 4.70 -1.49 22.61
N PHE A 58 4.49 -0.44 23.40
CA PHE A 58 5.17 0.84 23.24
C PHE A 58 6.38 1.03 24.15
N THR A 59 6.53 0.23 25.20
CA THR A 59 7.66 0.32 26.14
C THR A 59 8.73 -0.73 25.87
N GLU A 60 8.32 -1.97 25.56
CA GLU A 60 9.26 -3.05 25.32
C GLU A 60 10.04 -2.90 24.02
N LYS A 61 11.33 -3.22 24.06
CA LYS A 61 12.27 -2.99 22.97
C LYS A 61 11.89 -3.69 21.68
N VAL A 62 11.45 -4.95 21.75
CA VAL A 62 11.16 -5.77 20.57
C VAL A 62 9.91 -5.29 19.80
N PRO A 63 8.72 -5.19 20.43
CA PRO A 63 7.53 -4.74 19.72
C PRO A 63 7.62 -3.27 19.28
N LYS A 64 8.21 -2.39 20.09
CA LYS A 64 8.47 -1.01 19.73
C LYS A 64 9.34 -0.90 18.48
N ALA A 65 10.40 -1.68 18.38
CA ALA A 65 11.25 -1.74 17.19
C ALA A 65 10.46 -2.27 15.98
N ALA A 66 9.58 -3.26 16.17
CA ALA A 66 8.74 -3.79 15.09
C ALA A 66 7.74 -2.74 14.55
N ILE A 67 7.12 -1.96 15.44
CA ILE A 67 6.22 -0.85 15.07
C ILE A 67 6.98 0.17 14.21
N TRP A 68 8.12 0.65 14.72
CA TRP A 68 8.90 1.68 14.04
C TRP A 68 9.44 1.21 12.68
N TYR A 69 10.00 0.01 12.65
CA TYR A 69 10.56 -0.58 11.43
C TYR A 69 9.51 -0.77 10.32
N THR A 70 8.29 -1.20 10.70
CA THR A 70 7.18 -1.34 9.77
C THR A 70 6.72 0.01 9.25
N PHE A 71 6.58 1.00 10.14
CA PHE A 71 6.16 2.34 9.78
C PHE A 71 7.17 3.04 8.86
N GLU A 72 8.45 3.00 9.21
CA GLU A 72 9.54 3.56 8.39
C GLU A 72 9.54 2.94 6.98
N ASN A 73 9.44 1.60 6.91
CA ASN A 73 9.36 0.91 5.62
C ASN A 73 8.13 1.36 4.81
N ALA A 74 6.95 1.46 5.43
CA ALA A 74 5.73 1.86 4.75
C ALA A 74 5.85 3.29 4.18
N VAL A 75 6.34 4.24 4.98
CA VAL A 75 6.55 5.63 4.55
C VAL A 75 7.58 5.70 3.41
N LEU A 76 8.70 5.01 3.54
CA LEU A 76 9.74 4.98 2.50
C LEU A 76 9.23 4.35 1.20
N THR A 77 8.47 3.26 1.29
CA THR A 77 7.85 2.61 0.12
C THR A 77 6.86 3.55 -0.57
N VAL A 78 6.01 4.25 0.19
CA VAL A 78 5.07 5.24 -0.36
C VAL A 78 5.83 6.32 -1.10
N PHE A 79 6.80 6.95 -0.44
CA PHE A 79 7.58 8.03 -1.04
C PHE A 79 8.26 7.61 -2.34
N LEU A 80 8.97 6.49 -2.33
CA LEU A 80 9.70 6.02 -3.50
C LEU A 80 8.75 5.54 -4.62
N SER A 81 7.76 4.70 -4.28
CA SER A 81 6.88 4.13 -5.31
C SER A 81 5.99 5.19 -5.96
N VAL A 82 5.42 6.12 -5.18
CA VAL A 82 4.56 7.18 -5.72
C VAL A 82 5.37 8.17 -6.55
N SER A 83 6.57 8.57 -6.09
CA SER A 83 7.45 9.46 -6.83
C SER A 83 7.88 8.86 -8.17
N ILE A 84 8.35 7.61 -8.17
CA ILE A 84 8.74 6.90 -9.40
C ILE A 84 7.53 6.73 -10.32
N SER A 85 6.38 6.33 -9.78
CA SER A 85 5.15 6.14 -10.54
C SER A 85 4.65 7.43 -11.17
N TYR A 86 4.77 8.56 -10.46
CA TYR A 86 4.37 9.85 -10.99
C TYR A 86 5.25 10.28 -12.17
N LEU A 87 6.56 10.12 -12.04
CA LEU A 87 7.50 10.39 -13.15
C LEU A 87 7.22 9.48 -14.34
N LEU A 88 6.96 8.20 -14.09
CA LEU A 88 6.64 7.22 -15.11
C LEU A 88 5.32 7.56 -15.82
N ALA A 89 4.28 7.94 -15.08
CA ALA A 89 2.99 8.33 -15.60
C ALA A 89 3.09 9.63 -16.45
N LEU A 90 3.87 10.62 -15.99
CA LEU A 90 4.17 11.82 -16.79
C LEU A 90 4.88 11.48 -18.11
N TYR A 91 5.88 10.59 -18.04
CA TYR A 91 6.58 10.15 -19.24
C TYR A 91 5.65 9.45 -20.22
N MET A 92 4.76 8.57 -19.73
CA MET A 92 3.77 7.88 -20.57
C MET A 92 2.74 8.84 -21.14
N ARG A 93 2.36 9.90 -20.42
CA ARG A 93 1.36 10.89 -20.86
C ARG A 93 1.88 11.84 -21.93
N PHE A 94 3.14 12.31 -21.78
CA PHE A 94 3.69 13.40 -22.61
C PHE A 94 4.74 12.95 -23.62
N SER A 95 5.02 11.66 -23.75
CA SER A 95 6.02 11.13 -24.70
C SER A 95 5.39 10.13 -25.65
N ASP A 96 5.42 10.43 -26.96
CA ASP A 96 4.99 9.52 -28.03
C ASP A 96 6.05 8.51 -28.45
N SER A 97 7.15 8.38 -27.67
CA SER A 97 8.27 7.51 -28.01
C SER A 97 7.87 6.02 -28.01
N LYS A 98 8.58 5.21 -28.81
CA LYS A 98 8.38 3.74 -28.80
C LYS A 98 8.60 3.13 -27.42
N ILE A 99 9.50 3.72 -26.62
CA ILE A 99 9.79 3.28 -25.24
C ILE A 99 8.59 3.58 -24.34
N SER A 100 7.97 4.76 -24.44
CA SER A 100 6.77 5.10 -23.68
C SER A 100 5.62 4.11 -23.97
N LYS A 101 5.39 3.78 -25.23
CA LYS A 101 4.38 2.81 -25.66
C LYS A 101 4.69 1.40 -25.12
N LEU A 102 5.96 0.98 -25.17
CA LEU A 102 6.39 -0.30 -24.63
C LEU A 102 6.16 -0.37 -23.10
N ILE A 103 6.56 0.66 -22.37
CA ILE A 103 6.35 0.75 -20.93
C ILE A 103 4.84 0.71 -20.63
N GLY A 104 4.02 1.49 -21.35
CA GLY A 104 2.56 1.52 -21.21
C GLY A 104 1.89 0.16 -21.36
N ASN A 105 2.43 -0.70 -22.22
CA ASN A 105 1.91 -2.06 -22.42
C ASN A 105 2.42 -3.07 -21.39
N MET A 106 3.57 -2.81 -20.74
CA MET A 106 4.27 -3.81 -19.93
C MET A 106 4.30 -3.51 -18.43
N TYR A 107 4.05 -2.25 -18.00
CA TYR A 107 4.24 -1.85 -16.60
C TYR A 107 3.37 -2.64 -15.60
N LEU A 108 2.23 -3.18 -16.06
CA LEU A 108 1.34 -4.00 -15.22
C LEU A 108 1.77 -5.48 -15.12
N LEU A 109 2.71 -5.97 -15.93
CA LEU A 109 3.11 -7.39 -15.92
C LEU A 109 3.47 -7.92 -14.52
N PRO A 110 4.18 -7.17 -13.66
CA PRO A 110 4.48 -7.62 -12.31
C PRO A 110 3.25 -7.97 -11.47
N ARG A 111 2.10 -7.37 -11.76
CA ARG A 111 0.84 -7.57 -11.02
C ARG A 111 0.14 -8.89 -11.32
N PHE A 112 0.46 -9.52 -12.44
CA PHE A 112 -0.11 -10.82 -12.81
C PHE A 112 0.61 -11.99 -12.13
N ILE A 113 1.78 -11.74 -11.52
CA ILE A 113 2.54 -12.78 -10.82
C ILE A 113 2.06 -12.83 -9.38
N PRO A 114 1.61 -14.00 -8.85
CA PRO A 114 1.25 -14.16 -7.45
C PRO A 114 2.42 -13.72 -6.55
N SER A 115 2.12 -12.91 -5.52
CA SER A 115 3.15 -12.28 -4.67
C SER A 115 4.12 -13.28 -4.06
N LEU A 116 3.61 -14.41 -3.58
CA LEU A 116 4.45 -15.47 -3.00
C LEU A 116 5.48 -16.01 -4.02
N VAL A 117 5.04 -16.28 -5.25
CA VAL A 117 5.90 -16.76 -6.32
C VAL A 117 6.96 -15.73 -6.70
N ALA A 118 6.55 -14.46 -6.84
CA ALA A 118 7.48 -13.39 -7.18
C ALA A 118 8.55 -13.18 -6.09
N VAL A 119 8.18 -13.25 -4.81
CA VAL A 119 9.13 -13.11 -3.69
C VAL A 119 10.14 -14.25 -3.70
N TYR A 120 9.71 -15.50 -3.83
CA TYR A 120 10.63 -16.65 -3.91
C TYR A 120 11.52 -16.62 -5.14
N ALA A 121 10.99 -16.24 -6.31
CA ALA A 121 11.78 -16.08 -7.53
C ALA A 121 12.86 -15.00 -7.31
N MET A 122 12.49 -13.87 -6.72
CA MET A 122 13.44 -12.79 -6.43
C MET A 122 14.51 -13.24 -5.43
N CYS A 123 14.15 -13.96 -4.36
CA CYS A 123 15.13 -14.56 -3.44
C CYS A 123 16.16 -15.42 -4.20
N THR A 124 15.69 -16.22 -5.17
CA THR A 124 16.56 -17.08 -5.98
C THR A 124 17.48 -16.27 -6.88
N ILE A 125 17.05 -15.10 -7.35
CA ILE A 125 17.87 -14.20 -8.18
C ILE A 125 18.91 -13.46 -7.34
N VAL A 126 18.53 -12.93 -6.15
CA VAL A 126 19.38 -11.99 -5.37
C VAL A 126 20.19 -12.64 -4.25
N LYS A 127 19.97 -13.93 -3.94
CA LYS A 127 20.79 -14.63 -2.92
C LYS A 127 22.26 -14.66 -3.29
N ASP A 128 23.14 -14.82 -2.31
CA ASP A 128 24.59 -14.78 -2.48
C ASP A 128 25.19 -15.84 -3.43
N SER A 129 24.44 -16.88 -3.74
CA SER A 129 24.75 -17.88 -4.77
C SER A 129 23.71 -17.87 -5.92
N GLY A 130 22.96 -16.79 -6.06
CA GLY A 130 21.85 -16.63 -6.99
C GLY A 130 22.27 -16.31 -8.42
N LEU A 131 21.27 -15.97 -9.23
CA LEU A 131 21.48 -15.71 -10.65
C LEU A 131 22.43 -14.53 -10.88
N ILE A 132 22.26 -13.43 -10.13
CA ILE A 132 23.11 -12.23 -10.26
C ILE A 132 24.57 -12.57 -9.95
N TYR A 133 24.84 -13.30 -8.87
CA TYR A 133 26.17 -13.75 -8.52
C TYR A 133 26.77 -14.63 -9.64
N ARG A 134 26.02 -15.63 -10.11
CA ARG A 134 26.48 -16.55 -11.18
C ARG A 134 26.78 -15.82 -12.47
N LEU A 135 25.95 -14.86 -12.87
CA LEU A 135 26.21 -14.03 -14.05
C LEU A 135 27.42 -13.13 -13.86
N SER A 136 27.68 -12.63 -12.65
CA SER A 136 28.87 -11.81 -12.36
C SER A 136 30.18 -12.59 -12.46
N LEU A 137 30.16 -13.91 -12.26
CA LEU A 137 31.34 -14.77 -12.47
C LEU A 137 31.73 -14.93 -13.95
N LEU A 138 30.83 -14.59 -14.88
CA LEU A 138 31.17 -14.57 -16.32
C LEU A 138 31.98 -13.34 -16.72
N LEU A 139 32.07 -12.33 -15.85
CA LEU A 139 32.92 -11.16 -16.09
C LEU A 139 34.37 -11.50 -15.82
N PRO A 140 35.34 -10.80 -16.47
CA PRO A 140 36.75 -10.96 -16.16
C PRO A 140 37.05 -10.73 -14.69
N GLU A 141 37.98 -11.48 -14.10
CA GLU A 141 38.40 -11.36 -12.69
C GLU A 141 38.92 -9.95 -12.33
N THR A 142 39.38 -9.21 -13.31
CA THR A 142 39.79 -7.79 -13.18
C THR A 142 38.62 -6.84 -13.01
N SER A 143 37.39 -7.28 -13.28
CA SER A 143 36.19 -6.46 -13.12
C SER A 143 35.79 -6.32 -11.66
N LYS A 144 35.45 -5.08 -11.21
CA LYS A 144 34.90 -4.81 -9.89
C LYS A 144 33.55 -5.51 -9.62
N LEU A 145 32.89 -6.00 -10.66
CA LEU A 145 31.63 -6.72 -10.58
C LEU A 145 31.81 -8.25 -10.61
N HIS A 146 33.04 -8.77 -10.75
CA HIS A 146 33.28 -10.20 -10.66
C HIS A 146 32.97 -10.72 -9.27
N GLY A 147 32.13 -11.74 -9.15
CA GLY A 147 31.70 -12.29 -7.88
C GLY A 147 30.76 -11.36 -7.06
N PHE A 148 30.08 -10.43 -7.73
CA PHE A 148 29.17 -9.46 -7.06
C PHE A 148 28.02 -10.15 -6.35
N LYS A 149 27.87 -9.87 -5.04
CA LYS A 149 26.77 -10.33 -4.20
C LYS A 149 25.84 -9.17 -3.89
N PRO A 150 24.55 -9.24 -4.26
CA PRO A 150 23.60 -8.14 -4.05
C PRO A 150 23.37 -7.76 -2.58
N GLY A 151 23.50 -8.70 -1.64
CA GLY A 151 23.29 -8.47 -0.20
C GLY A 151 21.89 -7.96 0.12
N MET A 152 20.87 -8.47 -0.56
CA MET A 152 19.48 -8.00 -0.44
C MET A 152 18.60 -8.86 0.48
N LEU A 153 19.08 -10.04 0.92
CA LEU A 153 18.31 -10.89 1.82
C LEU A 153 18.55 -10.50 3.28
N TYR A 154 17.55 -10.74 4.11
CA TYR A 154 17.55 -10.53 5.56
C TYR A 154 17.79 -9.07 5.99
N ASN A 155 17.40 -8.11 5.15
CA ASN A 155 17.51 -6.69 5.46
C ASN A 155 16.43 -5.84 4.78
N MET A 156 16.36 -4.55 5.16
CA MET A 156 15.40 -3.59 4.61
C MET A 156 15.51 -3.41 3.10
N LYS A 157 16.73 -3.48 2.52
CA LYS A 157 16.95 -3.23 1.09
C LYS A 157 16.19 -4.22 0.20
N GLY A 158 16.21 -5.50 0.56
CA GLY A 158 15.47 -6.52 -0.19
C GLY A 158 13.96 -6.37 -0.08
N ILE A 159 13.49 -6.03 1.12
CA ILE A 159 12.07 -5.77 1.33
C ILE A 159 11.63 -4.55 0.52
N GLN A 160 12.38 -3.44 0.55
CA GLN A 160 12.09 -2.24 -0.23
C GLN A 160 12.09 -2.52 -1.73
N PHE A 161 13.06 -3.29 -2.22
CA PHE A 161 13.12 -3.65 -3.63
C PHE A 161 11.84 -4.40 -4.06
N MET A 162 11.41 -5.39 -3.28
CA MET A 162 10.18 -6.14 -3.57
C MET A 162 8.93 -5.28 -3.43
N ASN A 163 8.87 -4.43 -2.42
CA ASN A 163 7.76 -3.51 -2.24
C ASN A 163 7.64 -2.54 -3.43
N LEU A 164 8.75 -2.00 -3.93
CA LEU A 164 8.77 -1.16 -5.12
C LEU A 164 8.33 -1.94 -6.37
N TRP A 165 8.79 -3.18 -6.53
CA TRP A 165 8.36 -4.05 -7.62
C TRP A 165 6.84 -4.23 -7.71
N PHE A 166 6.16 -4.37 -6.57
CA PHE A 166 4.69 -4.52 -6.51
C PHE A 166 3.95 -3.19 -6.55
N ASN A 167 4.46 -2.15 -5.87
CA ASN A 167 3.73 -0.91 -5.66
C ASN A 167 3.89 0.10 -6.80
N ILE A 168 5.03 0.14 -7.50
CA ILE A 168 5.21 1.04 -8.65
C ILE A 168 4.15 0.78 -9.74
N PRO A 169 3.93 -0.45 -10.23
CA PRO A 169 2.88 -0.70 -11.23
C PRO A 169 1.50 -0.29 -10.76
N PHE A 170 1.18 -0.54 -9.49
CA PHE A 170 -0.11 -0.20 -8.91
C PHE A 170 -0.33 1.31 -8.80
N ALA A 171 0.63 2.03 -8.24
CA ALA A 171 0.55 3.48 -8.12
C ALA A 171 0.55 4.15 -9.52
N THR A 172 1.34 3.62 -10.47
CA THR A 172 1.36 4.11 -11.86
C THR A 172 -0.03 3.99 -12.51
N MET A 173 -0.74 2.89 -12.30
CA MET A 173 -2.08 2.69 -12.85
C MET A 173 -3.05 3.77 -12.36
N ILE A 174 -3.04 4.08 -11.06
CA ILE A 174 -3.90 5.12 -10.48
C ILE A 174 -3.51 6.50 -11.03
N ILE A 175 -2.21 6.81 -11.05
CA ILE A 175 -1.72 8.13 -11.46
C ILE A 175 -1.91 8.35 -12.97
N VAL A 176 -1.75 7.32 -13.80
CA VAL A 176 -2.05 7.41 -15.26
C VAL A 176 -3.52 7.71 -15.48
N ALA A 177 -4.43 7.06 -14.73
CA ALA A 177 -5.86 7.36 -14.82
C ALA A 177 -6.15 8.82 -14.43
N ALA A 178 -5.55 9.31 -13.33
CA ALA A 178 -5.64 10.69 -12.88
C ALA A 178 -5.17 11.68 -13.96
N LEU A 179 -3.97 11.47 -14.48
CA LEU A 179 -3.41 12.34 -15.50
C LEU A 179 -4.24 12.32 -16.80
N SER A 180 -4.83 11.18 -17.17
CA SER A 180 -5.70 11.06 -18.34
C SER A 180 -7.00 11.87 -18.22
N GLY A 181 -7.45 12.16 -16.99
CA GLY A 181 -8.61 13.01 -16.71
C GLY A 181 -8.34 14.51 -16.93
N ILE A 182 -7.08 14.95 -17.00
CA ILE A 182 -6.74 16.35 -17.25
C ILE A 182 -6.86 16.64 -18.76
N SER A 183 -7.71 17.59 -19.12
CA SER A 183 -7.90 17.94 -20.54
C SER A 183 -6.64 18.59 -21.13
N GLU A 184 -6.37 18.26 -22.39
CA GLU A 184 -5.22 18.80 -23.11
C GLU A 184 -5.33 20.33 -23.30
N SER A 185 -6.58 20.83 -23.48
CA SER A 185 -6.87 22.26 -23.60
C SER A 185 -6.37 23.11 -22.41
N ILE A 186 -6.42 22.58 -21.17
CA ILE A 186 -5.89 23.28 -20.00
C ILE A 186 -4.36 23.43 -20.12
N ILE A 187 -3.69 22.39 -20.58
CA ILE A 187 -2.24 22.37 -20.72
C ILE A 187 -1.80 23.28 -21.89
N GLU A 188 -2.51 23.26 -23.00
CA GLU A 188 -2.26 24.12 -24.17
C GLU A 188 -2.50 25.59 -23.82
N SER A 189 -3.62 25.92 -23.20
CA SER A 189 -3.91 27.29 -22.76
C SER A 189 -2.84 27.83 -21.79
N ALA A 190 -2.33 26.99 -20.89
CA ALA A 190 -1.24 27.39 -20.00
C ALA A 190 0.07 27.66 -20.76
N ARG A 191 0.34 26.91 -21.82
CA ARG A 191 1.52 27.11 -22.70
C ARG A 191 1.38 28.36 -23.56
N ASP A 192 0.19 28.65 -24.07
CA ASP A 192 -0.10 29.82 -24.92
C ASP A 192 0.16 31.14 -24.16
N ILE A 193 -0.09 31.15 -22.86
CA ILE A 193 0.27 32.31 -22.00
C ILE A 193 1.74 32.30 -21.54
N GLY A 194 2.59 31.44 -22.13
CA GLY A 194 4.03 31.39 -21.89
C GLY A 194 4.49 30.58 -20.67
N ALA A 195 3.62 29.70 -20.12
CA ALA A 195 4.04 28.84 -19.01
C ALA A 195 5.00 27.74 -19.47
N GLY A 196 6.23 27.75 -18.92
CA GLY A 196 7.21 26.67 -19.14
C GLY A 196 6.78 25.35 -18.53
N LYS A 197 7.42 24.23 -18.92
CA LYS A 197 7.07 22.86 -18.51
C LYS A 197 6.97 22.68 -16.97
N LEU A 198 7.90 23.24 -16.19
CA LEU A 198 7.89 23.18 -14.73
C LEU A 198 6.71 23.96 -14.13
N ARG A 199 6.38 25.12 -14.72
CA ARG A 199 5.24 25.92 -14.27
C ARG A 199 3.93 25.21 -14.54
N VAL A 200 3.77 24.61 -15.73
CA VAL A 200 2.61 23.77 -16.09
C VAL A 200 2.48 22.61 -15.10
N PHE A 201 3.59 21.95 -14.77
CA PHE A 201 3.60 20.84 -13.81
C PHE A 201 3.12 21.26 -12.41
N PHE A 202 3.78 22.26 -11.80
CA PHE A 202 3.49 22.62 -10.41
C PHE A 202 2.19 23.41 -10.22
N GLN A 203 1.75 24.20 -11.22
CA GLN A 203 0.58 25.03 -11.10
C GLN A 203 -0.72 24.42 -11.64
N PHE A 204 -0.62 23.41 -12.53
CA PHE A 204 -1.79 22.80 -13.16
C PHE A 204 -1.83 21.28 -12.95
N ILE A 205 -0.82 20.53 -13.40
CA ILE A 205 -0.89 19.07 -13.42
C ILE A 205 -0.92 18.51 -11.99
N LEU A 206 0.01 18.92 -11.14
CA LEU A 206 0.10 18.43 -9.76
C LEU A 206 -1.15 18.80 -8.93
N PRO A 207 -1.66 20.06 -8.95
CA PRO A 207 -2.89 20.39 -8.24
C PRO A 207 -4.15 19.71 -8.77
N LEU A 208 -4.24 19.42 -10.07
CA LEU A 208 -5.39 18.75 -10.64
C LEU A 208 -5.38 17.22 -10.38
N SER A 209 -4.21 16.63 -10.17
CA SER A 209 -4.05 15.19 -9.94
C SER A 209 -3.85 14.79 -8.48
N TYR A 210 -3.69 15.76 -7.55
CA TYR A 210 -3.25 15.44 -6.17
C TYR A 210 -4.21 14.51 -5.41
N LYS A 211 -5.52 14.59 -5.66
CA LYS A 211 -6.52 13.72 -5.01
C LYS A 211 -6.28 12.24 -5.36
N ASP A 212 -6.08 11.97 -6.64
CA ASP A 212 -5.83 10.61 -7.10
C ASP A 212 -4.45 10.11 -6.64
N VAL A 213 -3.47 11.03 -6.54
CA VAL A 213 -2.18 10.71 -5.91
C VAL A 213 -2.37 10.34 -4.45
N LEU A 214 -3.25 11.01 -3.71
CA LEU A 214 -3.59 10.65 -2.32
C LEU A 214 -4.26 9.27 -2.24
N ILE A 215 -5.05 8.87 -3.25
CA ILE A 215 -5.55 7.49 -3.34
C ILE A 215 -4.38 6.51 -3.44
N ALA A 216 -3.44 6.75 -4.35
CA ALA A 216 -2.26 5.89 -4.50
C ALA A 216 -1.44 5.82 -3.21
N VAL A 217 -1.17 6.97 -2.56
CA VAL A 217 -0.48 7.07 -1.26
C VAL A 217 -1.18 6.20 -0.21
N THR A 218 -2.51 6.37 -0.07
CA THR A 218 -3.31 5.65 0.93
C THR A 218 -3.24 4.14 0.73
N PHE A 219 -3.49 3.66 -0.48
CA PHE A 219 -3.48 2.22 -0.76
C PHE A 219 -2.09 1.60 -0.64
N VAL A 220 -1.04 2.30 -1.11
CA VAL A 220 0.34 1.83 -0.95
C VAL A 220 0.72 1.78 0.53
N PHE A 221 0.35 2.79 1.34
CA PHE A 221 0.61 2.79 2.77
C PHE A 221 -0.10 1.63 3.48
N MET A 222 -1.41 1.47 3.25
CA MET A 222 -2.21 0.40 3.86
C MET A 222 -1.66 -0.98 3.53
N SER A 223 -1.26 -1.22 2.28
CA SER A 223 -0.71 -2.52 1.86
C SER A 223 0.65 -2.82 2.50
N ASN A 224 1.45 -1.79 2.77
CA ASN A 224 2.78 -1.97 3.35
C ASN A 224 2.77 -2.03 4.88
N ILE A 225 1.88 -1.29 5.56
CA ILE A 225 1.74 -1.36 7.02
C ILE A 225 1.24 -2.73 7.50
N SER A 226 0.39 -3.38 6.68
CA SER A 226 -0.13 -4.73 6.92
C SER A 226 0.67 -5.84 6.24
N SER A 227 1.83 -5.53 5.67
CA SER A 227 2.64 -6.49 4.91
C SER A 227 3.14 -7.64 5.78
N PHE A 228 2.95 -8.88 5.27
CA PHE A 228 3.41 -10.10 5.92
C PHE A 228 4.34 -10.93 5.02
N THR A 229 3.91 -11.25 3.79
CA THR A 229 4.59 -12.24 2.93
C THR A 229 6.04 -11.87 2.61
N THR A 230 6.26 -10.64 2.14
CA THR A 230 7.60 -10.15 1.77
C THR A 230 8.54 -10.11 2.98
N PRO A 231 8.19 -9.44 4.10
CA PRO A 231 9.08 -9.40 5.26
C PRO A 231 9.24 -10.76 5.94
N TYR A 232 8.30 -11.67 5.84
CA TYR A 232 8.41 -13.02 6.38
C TYR A 232 9.45 -13.87 5.62
N ILE A 233 9.55 -13.70 4.31
CA ILE A 233 10.46 -14.50 3.46
C ILE A 233 11.84 -13.86 3.35
N ILE A 234 11.91 -12.54 3.19
CA ILE A 234 13.15 -11.80 2.90
C ILE A 234 13.69 -11.08 4.13
N GLY A 235 12.82 -10.77 5.09
CA GLY A 235 13.15 -9.87 6.19
C GLY A 235 14.11 -10.43 7.21
N PRO A 236 14.69 -9.55 8.05
CA PRO A 236 15.53 -9.95 9.16
C PRO A 236 14.69 -10.54 10.29
N ASN A 237 15.32 -11.36 11.11
CA ASN A 237 14.69 -11.86 12.33
C ASN A 237 14.42 -10.76 13.37
N HIS A 238 15.27 -9.73 13.41
CA HIS A 238 15.17 -8.59 14.31
C HIS A 238 15.75 -7.31 13.65
N PRO A 239 15.03 -6.18 13.65
CA PRO A 239 13.62 -6.05 14.02
C PRO A 239 12.71 -6.73 13.01
N GLN A 240 11.60 -7.30 13.47
CA GLN A 240 10.58 -7.91 12.63
C GLN A 240 9.56 -6.86 12.19
N PHE A 241 8.86 -7.12 11.09
CA PHE A 241 7.65 -6.36 10.73
C PHE A 241 6.48 -6.73 11.64
N LEU A 242 5.55 -5.80 11.84
CA LEU A 242 4.37 -6.04 12.68
C LEU A 242 3.55 -7.25 12.23
N GLY A 243 3.37 -7.48 10.92
CA GLY A 243 2.67 -8.65 10.41
C GLY A 243 3.40 -9.98 10.76
N VAL A 244 4.73 -9.98 10.74
CA VAL A 244 5.55 -11.15 11.13
C VAL A 244 5.51 -11.35 12.65
N TYR A 245 5.60 -10.26 13.42
CA TYR A 245 5.48 -10.28 14.87
C TYR A 245 4.10 -10.78 15.32
N LEU A 246 3.03 -10.29 14.69
CA LEU A 246 1.65 -10.75 14.90
C LEU A 246 1.54 -12.28 14.73
N ARG A 247 2.06 -12.81 13.63
CA ARG A 247 2.07 -14.27 13.42
C ARG A 247 2.81 -15.01 14.51
N LYS A 248 3.96 -14.50 14.96
CA LYS A 248 4.73 -15.10 16.06
C LYS A 248 3.89 -15.18 17.34
N LEU A 249 3.20 -14.10 17.71
CA LEU A 249 2.32 -14.07 18.87
C LEU A 249 1.19 -15.11 18.76
N PHE A 250 0.55 -15.22 17.60
CA PHE A 250 -0.45 -16.28 17.36
C PHE A 250 0.13 -17.68 17.52
N SER A 251 1.34 -17.93 17.02
CA SER A 251 2.01 -19.22 17.14
C SER A 251 2.37 -19.56 18.59
N ASN A 252 2.60 -18.55 19.41
CA ASN A 252 2.87 -18.66 20.84
C ASN A 252 1.60 -18.70 21.70
N MET A 253 0.41 -18.61 21.10
CA MET A 253 -0.89 -18.53 21.81
C MET A 253 -1.08 -17.24 22.65
N GLU A 254 -0.33 -16.18 22.33
CA GLU A 254 -0.42 -14.86 22.98
C GLU A 254 -1.50 -14.01 22.30
N TYR A 255 -2.76 -14.43 22.39
CA TYR A 255 -3.86 -13.89 21.56
C TYR A 255 -4.23 -12.45 21.93
N GLU A 256 -4.19 -12.06 23.19
CA GLU A 256 -4.52 -10.71 23.67
C GLU A 256 -3.51 -9.68 23.16
N LEU A 257 -2.23 -10.04 23.22
CA LEU A 257 -1.16 -9.21 22.68
C LEU A 257 -1.22 -9.15 21.13
N ALA A 258 -1.52 -10.29 20.50
CA ALA A 258 -1.74 -10.35 19.06
C ALA A 258 -2.92 -9.46 18.61
N ALA A 259 -4.00 -9.44 19.41
CA ALA A 259 -5.14 -8.57 19.18
C ALA A 259 -4.74 -7.09 19.30
N ALA A 260 -3.93 -6.72 20.28
CA ALA A 260 -3.42 -5.35 20.43
C ALA A 260 -2.54 -4.93 19.23
N VAL A 261 -1.66 -5.80 18.74
CA VAL A 261 -0.89 -5.56 17.52
C VAL A 261 -1.80 -5.35 16.30
N SER A 262 -2.85 -6.17 16.16
CA SER A 262 -3.83 -6.05 15.07
C SER A 262 -4.55 -4.71 15.11
N VAL A 263 -4.93 -4.24 16.30
CA VAL A 263 -5.55 -2.91 16.48
C VAL A 263 -4.58 -1.79 16.11
N VAL A 264 -3.29 -1.89 16.46
CA VAL A 264 -2.27 -0.91 16.05
C VAL A 264 -2.14 -0.84 14.53
N ILE A 265 -2.05 -2.00 13.85
CA ILE A 265 -2.03 -2.05 12.37
C ILE A 265 -3.30 -1.43 11.77
N PHE A 266 -4.46 -1.74 12.35
CA PHE A 266 -5.75 -1.18 11.92
C PHE A 266 -5.80 0.34 12.08
N LEU A 267 -5.33 0.87 13.20
CA LEU A 267 -5.30 2.32 13.45
C LEU A 267 -4.40 3.06 12.46
N PHE A 268 -3.19 2.54 12.20
CA PHE A 268 -2.31 3.14 11.18
C PHE A 268 -2.94 3.10 9.78
N SER A 269 -3.54 1.97 9.41
CA SER A 269 -4.23 1.84 8.12
C SER A 269 -5.40 2.79 8.01
N SER A 270 -6.24 2.87 9.05
CA SER A 270 -7.42 3.75 9.10
C SER A 270 -7.05 5.22 9.11
N ALA A 271 -5.94 5.60 9.75
CA ALA A 271 -5.46 6.98 9.74
C ALA A 271 -5.16 7.48 8.33
N SER A 272 -4.52 6.64 7.48
CA SER A 272 -4.25 7.01 6.09
C SER A 272 -5.53 7.14 5.26
N ALA A 273 -6.50 6.23 5.45
CA ALA A 273 -7.80 6.30 4.80
C ALA A 273 -8.61 7.53 5.25
N PHE A 274 -8.53 7.88 6.54
CA PHE A 274 -9.19 9.07 7.09
C PHE A 274 -8.64 10.37 6.47
N VAL A 275 -7.32 10.49 6.33
CA VAL A 275 -6.70 11.65 5.66
C VAL A 275 -7.24 11.80 4.24
N TYR A 276 -7.31 10.72 3.48
CA TYR A 276 -7.88 10.74 2.14
C TYR A 276 -9.36 11.17 2.13
N LEU A 277 -10.19 10.54 2.97
CA LEU A 277 -11.62 10.85 3.04
C LEU A 277 -11.86 12.31 3.45
N TYR A 278 -11.16 12.81 4.46
CA TYR A 278 -11.27 14.19 4.93
C TYR A 278 -10.92 15.19 3.83
N THR A 279 -9.84 14.94 3.10
CA THR A 279 -9.40 15.81 2.00
C THR A 279 -10.43 15.85 0.87
N ASN A 280 -11.02 14.71 0.55
CA ASN A 280 -12.00 14.59 -0.53
C ASN A 280 -13.36 15.22 -0.16
N MET A 281 -13.83 15.02 1.07
CA MET A 281 -15.11 15.58 1.55
C MET A 281 -15.09 17.10 1.68
N LYS A 282 -13.96 17.69 2.08
CA LYS A 282 -13.83 19.12 2.26
C LYS A 282 -14.06 19.89 0.96
N GLU A 283 -13.69 19.32 -0.17
CA GLU A 283 -13.71 19.99 -1.46
C GLU A 283 -15.06 19.83 -2.19
N SER A 284 -15.73 18.67 -2.03
CA SER A 284 -17.10 18.49 -2.53
C SER A 284 -18.08 19.49 -1.88
N ALA A 285 -17.79 19.91 -0.65
CA ALA A 285 -18.56 20.95 0.04
C ALA A 285 -18.33 22.37 -0.52
N TRP A 286 -17.20 22.62 -1.21
CA TRP A 286 -16.94 23.90 -1.89
C TRP A 286 -17.58 23.94 -3.28
N GLU A 287 -17.49 22.85 -4.05
CA GLU A 287 -18.11 22.71 -5.39
C GLU A 287 -19.65 22.82 -5.32
N SER A 288 -20.27 22.40 -4.22
CA SER A 288 -21.72 22.53 -4.04
C SER A 288 -22.18 23.94 -3.63
N ARG A 289 -21.27 24.89 -3.37
CA ARG A 289 -21.56 26.28 -2.96
C ARG A 289 -21.26 27.32 -4.05
N GLY A 290 -20.70 26.93 -5.16
CA GLY A 290 -20.45 27.75 -6.36
C GLY A 290 -21.37 27.39 -7.48
#